data_3637fd6ff2943aa7bdef22c48fa3c294
#
_entry.id   3637fd6ff2943aa7bdef22c48fa3c294
#
_cell.length_a   1.000
_cell.length_b   1.000
_cell.length_c   1.000
_cell.angle_alpha   90.00
_cell.angle_beta   90.00
_cell.angle_gamma   90.00
#
_symmetry.space_group_name_H-M   'P 1'
#
loop_
_entity.id
_entity.type
_entity.pdbx_description
1 polymer ?
#
loop_
_entity_poly.entity_id
_entity_poly.type
_entity_poly.pdbx_seq_one_letter_code
_entity_poly.pdbx_strand_id
1 'polypeptide(L)'
;MVVKGEVVCKDVVVKFENSNALDGLTLRIPAKAKVAVVGPSGSGKTTFLRLCQGFLRPNTGSMEIDGQNIRYLSLDNYRSQNTLIDGKPVFFGATIEENLRKVQPGISEREFQEILEISGLQRVLEQLPEGISTEINQFGMPLSQGDRVTLALARGLMSGPRILLIDEALANLDKSTQIAFYENFSKISDLKTVIMATHDLRSTAKFEQIIVIEKGVVVGQGTHDELLKTCPLYQELWAMEQKLTGT
;
A
#
# COMPACT_ATOMS: atom_id res chain seq x y z
N MET A 1 5.13 -2.35 -20.36
CA MET A 1 4.26 -3.24 -19.57
C MET A 1 5.03 -3.67 -18.33
N VAL A 2 4.50 -3.46 -17.13
CA VAL A 2 5.10 -3.96 -15.89
C VAL A 2 4.95 -5.48 -15.89
N VAL A 3 6.05 -6.20 -15.72
CA VAL A 3 6.03 -7.67 -15.80
C VAL A 3 6.27 -8.29 -14.42
N LYS A 4 7.21 -7.72 -13.67
CA LYS A 4 7.68 -8.29 -12.40
C LYS A 4 7.38 -7.39 -11.21
N GLY A 5 7.41 -6.07 -11.40
CA GLY A 5 7.16 -5.07 -10.34
C GLY A 5 8.40 -4.67 -9.56
N GLU A 6 9.61 -4.72 -10.14
CA GLU A 6 10.79 -4.13 -9.53
C GLU A 6 10.71 -2.61 -9.57
N VAL A 7 11.09 -1.93 -8.49
CA VAL A 7 11.16 -0.47 -8.39
C VAL A 7 12.57 -0.02 -8.07
N VAL A 8 13.14 0.87 -8.88
CA VAL A 8 14.48 1.45 -8.65
C VAL A 8 14.39 2.96 -8.72
N CYS A 9 14.82 3.64 -7.66
CA CYS A 9 14.96 5.09 -7.60
C CYS A 9 16.43 5.45 -7.49
N LYS A 10 16.87 6.47 -8.28
CA LYS A 10 18.24 7.00 -8.27
C LYS A 10 18.18 8.51 -8.16
N ASP A 11 18.62 9.06 -7.03
CA ASP A 11 18.71 10.48 -6.73
C ASP A 11 17.42 11.27 -7.02
N VAL A 12 16.27 10.65 -6.68
CA VAL A 12 14.95 11.18 -6.99
C VAL A 12 14.65 12.40 -6.12
N VAL A 13 14.35 13.53 -6.77
CA VAL A 13 13.83 14.73 -6.12
C VAL A 13 12.41 14.99 -6.60
N VAL A 14 11.50 15.24 -5.65
CA VAL A 14 10.13 15.70 -5.91
C VAL A 14 9.90 16.98 -5.10
N LYS A 15 9.55 18.06 -5.81
CA LYS A 15 9.35 19.40 -5.22
C LYS A 15 7.87 19.77 -5.22
N PHE A 16 7.44 20.37 -4.12
CA PHE A 16 6.17 21.10 -4.02
C PHE A 16 6.47 22.54 -3.60
N GLU A 17 6.13 23.49 -4.47
CA GLU A 17 6.37 24.93 -4.23
C GLU A 17 7.78 25.21 -3.71
N ASN A 18 7.92 25.40 -2.38
CA ASN A 18 9.15 25.81 -1.74
C ASN A 18 9.87 24.70 -0.96
N SER A 19 9.44 23.44 -1.07
CA SER A 19 10.03 22.33 -0.31
C SER A 19 10.23 21.08 -1.14
N ASN A 20 11.31 20.34 -0.84
CA ASN A 20 11.53 19.02 -1.40
C ASN A 20 10.76 18.00 -0.53
N ALA A 21 9.78 17.33 -1.10
CA ALA A 21 9.10 16.24 -0.43
C ALA A 21 9.87 14.92 -0.53
N LEU A 22 10.65 14.76 -1.62
CA LEU A 22 11.72 13.77 -1.75
C LEU A 22 12.99 14.53 -2.15
N ASP A 23 14.13 14.18 -1.56
CA ASP A 23 15.37 14.92 -1.70
C ASP A 23 16.59 14.00 -1.91
N GLY A 24 16.76 13.52 -3.14
CA GLY A 24 17.83 12.57 -3.47
C GLY A 24 17.48 11.11 -3.08
N LEU A 25 16.21 10.75 -3.09
CA LEU A 25 15.76 9.40 -2.70
C LEU A 25 16.39 8.36 -3.62
N THR A 26 17.19 7.46 -3.03
CA THR A 26 17.84 6.34 -3.73
C THR A 26 17.51 5.04 -3.01
N LEU A 27 16.86 4.10 -3.71
CA LEU A 27 16.46 2.81 -3.18
C LEU A 27 16.20 1.79 -4.30
N ARG A 28 16.19 0.51 -3.92
CA ARG A 28 15.76 -0.59 -4.78
C ARG A 28 14.80 -1.50 -4.03
N ILE A 29 13.66 -1.78 -4.65
CA ILE A 29 12.66 -2.74 -4.19
C ILE A 29 12.64 -3.88 -5.21
N PRO A 30 13.04 -5.10 -4.82
CA PRO A 30 12.99 -6.25 -5.70
C PRO A 30 11.56 -6.57 -6.13
N ALA A 31 11.42 -7.18 -7.30
CA ALA A 31 10.11 -7.70 -7.73
C ALA A 31 9.57 -8.71 -6.73
N LYS A 32 8.28 -8.65 -6.45
CA LYS A 32 7.55 -9.52 -5.51
C LYS A 32 7.95 -9.34 -4.04
N ALA A 33 8.78 -8.35 -3.70
CA ALA A 33 9.14 -8.07 -2.31
C ALA A 33 7.97 -7.43 -1.55
N LYS A 34 7.91 -7.71 -0.26
CA LYS A 34 7.05 -7.06 0.74
C LYS A 34 7.85 -6.01 1.47
N VAL A 35 7.54 -4.76 1.22
CA VAL A 35 8.31 -3.64 1.73
C VAL A 35 7.44 -2.74 2.59
N ALA A 36 7.87 -2.49 3.82
CA ALA A 36 7.32 -1.45 4.66
C ALA A 36 8.11 -0.14 4.47
N VAL A 37 7.42 0.98 4.35
CA VAL A 37 7.99 2.32 4.32
C VAL A 37 7.57 3.03 5.59
N VAL A 38 8.56 3.38 6.42
CA VAL A 38 8.34 3.98 7.74
C VAL A 38 9.09 5.31 7.87
N GLY A 39 8.71 6.10 8.86
CA GLY A 39 9.32 7.39 9.13
C GLY A 39 8.32 8.37 9.75
N PRO A 40 8.78 9.52 10.25
CA PRO A 40 7.93 10.54 10.86
C PRO A 40 6.82 11.03 9.93
N SER A 41 5.81 11.70 10.48
CA SER A 41 4.82 12.40 9.66
C SER A 41 5.53 13.46 8.81
N GLY A 42 5.11 13.57 7.53
CA GLY A 42 5.75 14.51 6.59
C GLY A 42 7.12 14.07 6.05
N SER A 43 7.61 12.85 6.35
CA SER A 43 8.92 12.39 5.86
C SER A 43 8.99 12.11 4.35
N GLY A 44 7.85 12.06 3.64
CA GLY A 44 7.79 11.80 2.19
C GLY A 44 7.20 10.45 1.79
N LYS A 45 6.72 9.61 2.72
CA LYS A 45 6.15 8.27 2.45
C LYS A 45 5.02 8.31 1.41
N THR A 46 3.98 9.10 1.65
CA THR A 46 2.86 9.27 0.72
C THR A 46 3.32 9.80 -0.64
N THR A 47 4.29 10.73 -0.66
CA THR A 47 4.88 11.25 -1.91
C THR A 47 5.58 10.14 -2.69
N PHE A 48 6.33 9.28 -2.01
CA PHE A 48 6.97 8.12 -2.63
C PHE A 48 5.95 7.15 -3.20
N LEU A 49 4.86 6.81 -2.47
CA LEU A 49 3.81 5.95 -2.99
C LEU A 49 3.09 6.57 -4.20
N ARG A 50 2.80 7.87 -4.19
CA ARG A 50 2.20 8.58 -5.32
C ARG A 50 3.13 8.65 -6.54
N LEU A 51 4.43 8.75 -6.30
CA LEU A 51 5.44 8.61 -7.36
C LEU A 51 5.41 7.20 -7.94
N CYS A 52 5.38 6.17 -7.09
CA CYS A 52 5.25 4.77 -7.51
C CYS A 52 3.96 4.52 -8.29
N GLN A 53 2.88 5.23 -8.04
CA GLN A 53 1.64 5.11 -8.80
C GLN A 53 1.67 5.92 -10.12
N GLY A 54 2.70 6.73 -10.35
CA GLY A 54 2.79 7.58 -11.53
C GLY A 54 1.88 8.80 -11.49
N PHE A 55 1.39 9.23 -10.29
CA PHE A 55 0.71 10.51 -10.13
C PHE A 55 1.69 11.68 -10.09
N LEU A 56 2.93 11.40 -9.69
CA LEU A 56 4.01 12.37 -9.66
C LEU A 56 5.11 11.94 -10.63
N ARG A 57 5.90 12.90 -11.07
CA ARG A 57 7.13 12.67 -11.83
C ARG A 57 8.31 13.28 -11.08
N PRO A 58 9.50 12.65 -11.12
CA PRO A 58 10.68 13.25 -10.53
C PRO A 58 11.01 14.60 -11.19
N ASN A 59 11.34 15.61 -10.40
CA ASN A 59 11.94 16.84 -10.91
C ASN A 59 13.36 16.57 -11.41
N THR A 60 14.16 15.83 -10.62
CA THR A 60 15.49 15.34 -10.99
C THR A 60 15.64 13.87 -10.57
N GLY A 61 16.69 13.23 -11.03
CA GLY A 61 16.89 11.79 -10.82
C GLY A 61 16.01 10.93 -11.73
N SER A 62 15.96 9.64 -11.46
CA SER A 62 15.18 8.69 -12.24
C SER A 62 14.48 7.67 -11.34
N MET A 63 13.29 7.28 -11.77
CA MET A 63 12.58 6.12 -11.26
C MET A 63 12.33 5.15 -12.40
N GLU A 64 12.68 3.90 -12.17
CA GLU A 64 12.52 2.81 -13.13
C GLU A 64 11.60 1.73 -12.55
N ILE A 65 10.72 1.20 -13.38
CA ILE A 65 9.90 0.02 -13.09
C ILE A 65 10.29 -1.07 -14.08
N ASP A 66 10.77 -2.20 -13.57
CA ASP A 66 11.31 -3.29 -14.42
C ASP A 66 12.34 -2.80 -15.46
N GLY A 67 13.22 -1.87 -15.05
CA GLY A 67 14.23 -1.25 -15.89
C GLY A 67 13.72 -0.21 -16.91
N GLN A 68 12.43 0.12 -16.88
CA GLN A 68 11.83 1.14 -17.74
C GLN A 68 11.60 2.44 -16.96
N ASN A 69 12.18 3.55 -17.42
CA ASN A 69 12.00 4.83 -16.75
C ASN A 69 10.55 5.30 -16.83
N ILE A 70 9.96 5.65 -15.68
CA ILE A 70 8.55 6.06 -15.54
C ILE A 70 8.19 7.26 -16.44
N ARG A 71 9.16 8.10 -16.84
CA ARG A 71 8.94 9.23 -17.75
C ARG A 71 8.50 8.81 -19.14
N TYR A 72 8.88 7.61 -19.57
CA TYR A 72 8.60 7.09 -20.90
C TYR A 72 7.51 6.02 -20.92
N LEU A 73 6.97 5.65 -19.76
CA LEU A 73 5.87 4.71 -19.67
C LEU A 73 4.54 5.37 -20.06
N SER A 74 3.70 4.63 -20.77
CA SER A 74 2.28 4.98 -20.91
C SER A 74 1.63 4.89 -19.53
N LEU A 75 1.20 6.03 -19.00
CA LEU A 75 0.65 6.11 -17.65
C LEU A 75 -0.62 5.28 -17.49
N ASP A 76 -1.45 5.17 -18.52
CA ASP A 76 -2.69 4.39 -18.46
C ASP A 76 -2.36 2.90 -18.33
N ASN A 77 -1.46 2.39 -19.16
CA ASN A 77 -0.98 1.01 -19.07
C ASN A 77 -0.22 0.73 -17.79
N TYR A 78 0.49 1.71 -17.26
CA TYR A 78 1.20 1.57 -16.00
C TYR A 78 0.22 1.53 -14.82
N ARG A 79 -0.72 2.46 -14.77
CA ARG A 79 -1.71 2.56 -13.68
C ARG A 79 -2.69 1.38 -13.65
N SER A 80 -2.99 0.75 -14.77
CA SER A 80 -3.80 -0.46 -14.78
C SER A 80 -3.12 -1.67 -14.13
N GLN A 81 -1.80 -1.61 -13.91
CA GLN A 81 -0.99 -2.69 -13.33
C GLN A 81 -0.50 -2.39 -11.92
N ASN A 82 -0.84 -1.23 -11.38
CA ASN A 82 -0.58 -0.90 -9.98
C ASN A 82 -1.82 -0.30 -9.34
N THR A 83 -1.98 -0.52 -8.05
CA THR A 83 -3.12 -0.03 -7.29
C THR A 83 -2.64 0.62 -6.00
N LEU A 84 -3.15 1.81 -5.71
CA LEU A 84 -2.96 2.48 -4.43
C LEU A 84 -4.25 2.38 -3.60
N ILE A 85 -4.12 1.91 -2.39
CA ILE A 85 -5.17 1.89 -1.37
C ILE A 85 -4.81 2.93 -0.32
N ASP A 86 -5.64 3.92 -0.18
CA ASP A 86 -5.52 4.96 0.84
C ASP A 86 -6.66 4.88 1.88
N GLY A 87 -6.56 5.66 2.93
CA GLY A 87 -7.54 5.68 4.01
C GLY A 87 -8.87 6.37 3.67
N LYS A 88 -9.05 6.91 2.44
CA LYS A 88 -10.24 7.64 2.00
C LYS A 88 -10.73 7.14 0.64
N PRO A 89 -11.13 5.87 0.54
CA PRO A 89 -11.54 5.31 -0.74
C PRO A 89 -12.83 5.95 -1.25
N VAL A 90 -12.92 6.06 -2.59
CA VAL A 90 -14.13 6.47 -3.31
C VAL A 90 -14.69 5.28 -4.07
N PHE A 91 -16.02 5.14 -4.07
CA PHE A 91 -16.73 4.04 -4.67
C PHE A 91 -17.64 4.50 -5.81
N PHE A 92 -18.16 3.55 -6.56
CA PHE A 92 -19.28 3.78 -7.45
C PHE A 92 -20.57 3.75 -6.62
N GLY A 93 -21.56 4.59 -6.93
CA GLY A 93 -22.91 4.48 -6.35
C GLY A 93 -23.62 3.26 -6.94
N ALA A 94 -23.43 2.12 -6.32
CA ALA A 94 -23.90 0.79 -6.74
C ALA A 94 -23.76 -0.19 -5.58
N THR A 95 -24.07 -1.47 -5.80
CA THR A 95 -23.87 -2.51 -4.78
C THR A 95 -22.38 -2.77 -4.52
N ILE A 96 -22.08 -3.40 -3.39
CA ILE A 96 -20.71 -3.86 -3.09
C ILE A 96 -20.22 -4.80 -4.20
N GLU A 97 -21.05 -5.74 -4.66
CA GLU A 97 -20.70 -6.67 -5.73
C GLU A 97 -20.32 -5.95 -7.02
N GLU A 98 -21.11 -4.96 -7.43
CA GLU A 98 -20.80 -4.17 -8.64
C GLU A 98 -19.49 -3.38 -8.50
N ASN A 99 -19.19 -2.84 -7.32
CA ASN A 99 -17.92 -2.18 -7.04
C ASN A 99 -16.72 -3.12 -7.19
N LEU A 100 -16.88 -4.40 -6.89
CA LEU A 100 -15.85 -5.42 -7.01
C LEU A 100 -15.74 -5.94 -8.45
N ARG A 101 -16.84 -6.37 -9.05
CA ARG A 101 -16.84 -7.00 -10.38
C ARG A 101 -16.53 -6.04 -11.53
N LYS A 102 -16.80 -4.73 -11.35
CA LYS A 102 -16.46 -3.72 -12.37
C LYS A 102 -14.96 -3.60 -12.67
N VAL A 103 -14.10 -3.88 -11.69
CA VAL A 103 -12.64 -3.79 -11.90
C VAL A 103 -12.05 -5.02 -12.59
N GLN A 104 -12.74 -6.18 -12.50
CA GLN A 104 -12.33 -7.43 -13.13
C GLN A 104 -13.57 -8.25 -13.55
N PRO A 105 -14.24 -7.92 -14.66
CA PRO A 105 -15.48 -8.58 -15.05
C PRO A 105 -15.35 -10.08 -15.30
N GLY A 106 -14.15 -10.55 -15.63
CA GLY A 106 -13.87 -11.97 -15.94
C GLY A 106 -13.25 -12.75 -14.78
N ILE A 107 -13.28 -12.23 -13.55
CA ILE A 107 -12.72 -12.94 -12.39
C ILE A 107 -13.49 -14.25 -12.16
N SER A 108 -12.75 -15.34 -11.90
CA SER A 108 -13.38 -16.62 -11.55
C SER A 108 -14.02 -16.55 -10.17
N GLU A 109 -15.10 -17.31 -9.96
CA GLU A 109 -15.78 -17.32 -8.66
C GLU A 109 -14.85 -17.78 -7.53
N ARG A 110 -13.98 -18.73 -7.79
CA ARG A 110 -12.97 -19.18 -6.83
C ARG A 110 -12.02 -18.03 -6.41
N GLU A 111 -11.46 -17.32 -7.37
CA GLU A 111 -10.56 -16.18 -7.10
C GLU A 111 -11.31 -15.04 -6.41
N PHE A 112 -12.56 -14.80 -6.79
CA PHE A 112 -13.42 -13.82 -6.14
C PHE A 112 -13.57 -14.13 -4.64
N GLN A 113 -13.92 -15.37 -4.29
CA GLN A 113 -14.07 -15.79 -2.90
C GLN A 113 -12.73 -15.74 -2.13
N GLU A 114 -11.63 -16.19 -2.73
CA GLU A 114 -10.29 -16.10 -2.14
C GLU A 114 -9.93 -14.63 -1.77
N ILE A 115 -10.28 -13.67 -2.63
CA ILE A 115 -10.02 -12.25 -2.35
C ILE A 115 -10.92 -11.72 -1.25
N LEU A 116 -12.19 -12.11 -1.17
CA LEU A 116 -13.08 -11.74 -0.07
C LEU A 116 -12.51 -12.20 1.29
N GLU A 117 -11.99 -13.41 1.35
CA GLU A 117 -11.37 -13.96 2.57
C GLU A 117 -10.08 -13.21 2.92
N ILE A 118 -9.15 -13.07 1.95
CA ILE A 118 -7.83 -12.46 2.17
C ILE A 118 -7.96 -10.99 2.60
N SER A 119 -8.88 -10.25 2.00
CA SER A 119 -9.13 -8.85 2.36
C SER A 119 -9.84 -8.68 3.70
N GLY A 120 -10.45 -9.73 4.23
CA GLY A 120 -11.35 -9.67 5.39
C GLY A 120 -12.75 -9.18 5.07
N LEU A 121 -13.09 -8.93 3.79
CA LEU A 121 -14.40 -8.42 3.39
C LEU A 121 -15.52 -9.43 3.65
N GLN A 122 -15.23 -10.73 3.60
CA GLN A 122 -16.21 -11.76 3.92
C GLN A 122 -16.90 -11.54 5.27
N ARG A 123 -16.13 -11.17 6.31
CA ARG A 123 -16.66 -10.88 7.64
C ARG A 123 -17.57 -9.65 7.67
N VAL A 124 -17.24 -8.63 6.87
CA VAL A 124 -18.08 -7.42 6.74
C VAL A 124 -19.40 -7.78 6.10
N LEU A 125 -19.38 -8.58 5.02
CA LEU A 125 -20.59 -9.02 4.31
C LEU A 125 -21.54 -9.83 5.20
N GLU A 126 -21.01 -10.67 6.08
CA GLU A 126 -21.79 -11.47 7.03
C GLU A 126 -22.54 -10.62 8.07
N GLN A 127 -22.11 -9.39 8.31
CA GLN A 127 -22.75 -8.46 9.25
C GLN A 127 -23.77 -7.55 8.57
N LEU A 128 -23.81 -7.50 7.24
CA LEU A 128 -24.72 -6.67 6.48
C LEU A 128 -26.01 -7.44 6.16
N PRO A 129 -27.21 -6.85 6.37
CA PRO A 129 -28.49 -7.51 6.08
C PRO A 129 -28.63 -8.02 4.65
N GLU A 130 -28.10 -7.26 3.67
CA GLU A 130 -28.16 -7.58 2.24
C GLU A 130 -26.82 -8.17 1.72
N GLY A 131 -25.85 -8.39 2.63
CA GLY A 131 -24.55 -8.95 2.27
C GLY A 131 -23.88 -8.18 1.14
N ILE A 132 -23.47 -8.91 0.11
CA ILE A 132 -22.78 -8.35 -1.06
C ILE A 132 -23.67 -7.46 -1.94
N SER A 133 -25.00 -7.61 -1.82
CA SER A 133 -25.98 -6.79 -2.55
C SER A 133 -26.25 -5.44 -1.87
N THR A 134 -25.63 -5.15 -0.73
CA THR A 134 -25.75 -3.87 -0.04
C THR A 134 -25.38 -2.72 -0.95
N GLU A 135 -26.31 -1.76 -1.13
CA GLU A 135 -26.08 -0.55 -1.89
C GLU A 135 -25.21 0.45 -1.10
N ILE A 136 -24.23 1.03 -1.75
CA ILE A 136 -23.36 2.07 -1.18
C ILE A 136 -23.33 3.31 -2.08
N ASN A 137 -23.18 4.47 -1.47
CA ASN A 137 -22.94 5.70 -2.23
C ASN A 137 -21.43 5.89 -2.53
N GLN A 138 -21.08 6.97 -3.24
CA GLN A 138 -19.68 7.27 -3.59
C GLN A 138 -18.72 7.40 -2.40
N PHE A 139 -19.24 7.66 -1.19
CA PHE A 139 -18.46 7.74 0.05
C PHE A 139 -18.48 6.42 0.83
N GLY A 140 -19.12 5.38 0.30
CA GLY A 140 -19.22 4.06 0.91
C GLY A 140 -20.27 3.94 2.04
N MET A 141 -21.17 4.93 2.19
CA MET A 141 -22.25 4.80 3.17
C MET A 141 -23.23 3.69 2.73
N PRO A 142 -23.73 2.80 3.63
CA PRO A 142 -23.69 2.94 5.09
C PRO A 142 -22.49 2.28 5.81
N LEU A 143 -21.46 1.84 5.09
CA LEU A 143 -20.32 1.15 5.69
C LEU A 143 -19.56 2.04 6.70
N SER A 144 -19.01 1.43 7.74
CA SER A 144 -18.05 2.07 8.65
C SER A 144 -16.76 2.47 7.91
N GLN A 145 -15.91 3.30 8.51
CA GLN A 145 -14.65 3.68 7.89
C GLN A 145 -13.72 2.46 7.67
N GLY A 146 -13.67 1.54 8.65
CA GLY A 146 -12.91 0.30 8.52
C GLY A 146 -13.42 -0.57 7.38
N ASP A 147 -14.75 -0.79 7.30
CA ASP A 147 -15.34 -1.61 6.26
C ASP A 147 -15.11 -1.02 4.87
N ARG A 148 -15.12 0.31 4.73
CA ARG A 148 -14.76 0.99 3.47
C ARG A 148 -13.33 0.71 3.04
N VAL A 149 -12.39 0.72 3.98
CA VAL A 149 -10.99 0.38 3.68
C VAL A 149 -10.87 -1.10 3.31
N THR A 150 -11.58 -1.97 4.01
CA THR A 150 -11.63 -3.42 3.70
C THR A 150 -12.19 -3.67 2.29
N LEU A 151 -13.28 -2.97 1.92
CA LEU A 151 -13.83 -3.03 0.57
C LEU A 151 -12.85 -2.48 -0.49
N ALA A 152 -12.16 -1.38 -0.19
CA ALA A 152 -11.14 -0.83 -1.08
C ALA A 152 -9.95 -1.78 -1.28
N LEU A 153 -9.56 -2.48 -0.22
CA LEU A 153 -8.52 -3.52 -0.27
C LEU A 153 -8.97 -4.69 -1.18
N ALA A 154 -10.18 -5.21 -0.98
CA ALA A 154 -10.74 -6.25 -1.83
C ALA A 154 -10.77 -5.83 -3.30
N ARG A 155 -11.31 -4.64 -3.59
CA ARG A 155 -11.36 -4.06 -4.93
C ARG A 155 -9.96 -3.90 -5.55
N GLY A 156 -9.01 -3.44 -4.75
CA GLY A 156 -7.61 -3.30 -5.17
C GLY A 156 -6.95 -4.63 -5.49
N LEU A 157 -7.23 -5.67 -4.73
CA LEU A 157 -6.72 -7.02 -4.99
C LEU A 157 -7.36 -7.63 -6.25
N MET A 158 -8.66 -7.41 -6.46
CA MET A 158 -9.39 -7.89 -7.64
C MET A 158 -8.88 -7.28 -8.96
N SER A 159 -8.37 -6.05 -8.93
CA SER A 159 -7.76 -5.45 -10.13
C SER A 159 -6.52 -6.20 -10.62
N GLY A 160 -6.02 -7.17 -9.90
CA GLY A 160 -4.87 -7.99 -10.26
C GLY A 160 -3.56 -7.22 -10.42
N PRO A 161 -3.24 -6.23 -9.56
CA PRO A 161 -2.08 -5.37 -9.75
C PRO A 161 -0.77 -6.16 -9.65
N ARG A 162 0.27 -5.70 -10.35
CA ARG A 162 1.66 -6.19 -10.17
C ARG A 162 2.35 -5.50 -8.99
N ILE A 163 1.97 -4.26 -8.72
CA ILE A 163 2.45 -3.49 -7.58
C ILE A 163 1.22 -3.03 -6.78
N LEU A 164 1.14 -3.45 -5.53
CA LEU A 164 0.13 -3.02 -4.57
C LEU A 164 0.76 -2.00 -3.62
N LEU A 165 0.19 -0.80 -3.61
CA LEU A 165 0.60 0.30 -2.75
C LEU A 165 -0.46 0.49 -1.67
N ILE A 166 -0.06 0.62 -0.42
CA ILE A 166 -0.96 0.83 0.72
C ILE A 166 -0.45 2.02 1.53
N ASP A 167 -1.23 3.11 1.58
CA ASP A 167 -0.85 4.36 2.25
C ASP A 167 -1.63 4.51 3.57
N GLU A 168 -1.05 4.04 4.67
CA GLU A 168 -1.59 4.14 6.04
C GLU A 168 -3.05 3.64 6.20
N ALA A 169 -3.58 2.97 5.17
CA ALA A 169 -4.99 2.58 5.13
C ALA A 169 -5.36 1.58 6.24
N LEU A 170 -4.46 0.67 6.60
CA LEU A 170 -4.73 -0.36 7.59
C LEU A 170 -4.85 0.17 9.03
N ALA A 171 -4.35 1.37 9.32
CA ALA A 171 -4.50 2.01 10.62
C ALA A 171 -5.97 2.28 11.01
N ASN A 172 -6.85 2.35 10.01
CA ASN A 172 -8.29 2.57 10.20
C ASN A 172 -9.09 1.27 10.43
N LEU A 173 -8.46 0.12 10.31
CA LEU A 173 -9.09 -1.18 10.56
C LEU A 173 -9.09 -1.50 12.06
N ASP A 174 -10.10 -2.23 12.53
CA ASP A 174 -10.06 -2.83 13.85
C ASP A 174 -8.93 -3.87 13.95
N LYS A 175 -8.49 -4.15 15.19
CA LYS A 175 -7.35 -5.04 15.44
C LYS A 175 -7.55 -6.45 14.87
N SER A 176 -8.76 -6.98 14.91
CA SER A 176 -9.04 -8.33 14.43
C SER A 176 -8.89 -8.42 12.91
N THR A 177 -9.37 -7.42 12.20
CA THR A 177 -9.21 -7.29 10.74
C THR A 177 -7.75 -7.05 10.33
N GLN A 178 -7.01 -6.22 11.10
CA GLN A 178 -5.57 -6.04 10.87
C GLN A 178 -4.80 -7.37 11.02
N ILE A 179 -5.06 -8.11 12.09
CA ILE A 179 -4.41 -9.41 12.33
C ILE A 179 -4.69 -10.37 11.17
N ALA A 180 -5.97 -10.53 10.81
CA ALA A 180 -6.38 -11.40 9.71
C ALA A 180 -5.74 -10.99 8.36
N PHE A 181 -5.63 -9.68 8.09
CA PHE A 181 -4.92 -9.19 6.92
C PHE A 181 -3.45 -9.62 6.93
N TYR A 182 -2.73 -9.39 8.05
CA TYR A 182 -1.32 -9.76 8.13
C TYR A 182 -1.07 -11.28 8.13
N GLU A 183 -2.00 -12.08 8.63
CA GLU A 183 -1.93 -13.56 8.54
C GLU A 183 -2.08 -14.03 7.09
N ASN A 184 -2.93 -13.38 6.31
CA ASN A 184 -3.13 -13.68 4.89
C ASN A 184 -2.17 -12.91 3.97
N PHE A 185 -1.35 -12.01 4.51
CA PHE A 185 -0.47 -11.14 3.74
C PHE A 185 0.54 -11.91 2.86
N SER A 186 1.00 -13.07 3.33
CA SER A 186 1.86 -13.97 2.54
C SER A 186 1.19 -14.43 1.24
N LYS A 187 -0.11 -14.77 1.29
CA LYS A 187 -0.88 -15.20 0.12
C LYS A 187 -1.01 -14.10 -0.94
N ILE A 188 -1.11 -12.83 -0.50
CA ILE A 188 -1.21 -11.67 -1.41
C ILE A 188 0.10 -11.46 -2.17
N SER A 189 1.22 -11.68 -1.52
CA SER A 189 2.53 -11.23 -1.97
C SER A 189 3.25 -12.20 -2.89
N ASP A 190 2.86 -13.47 -2.94
CA ASP A 190 3.58 -14.48 -3.75
C ASP A 190 3.63 -14.13 -5.24
N LEU A 191 2.74 -13.25 -5.70
CA LEU A 191 2.62 -12.84 -7.10
C LEU A 191 2.87 -11.34 -7.34
N LYS A 192 3.00 -10.51 -6.29
CA LYS A 192 2.94 -9.04 -6.40
C LYS A 192 4.03 -8.39 -5.54
N THR A 193 4.54 -7.24 -5.99
CA THR A 193 5.31 -6.35 -5.12
C THR A 193 4.33 -5.58 -4.24
N VAL A 194 4.55 -5.58 -2.94
CA VAL A 194 3.71 -4.83 -1.98
C VAL A 194 4.57 -3.78 -1.29
N ILE A 195 4.15 -2.52 -1.39
CA ILE A 195 4.81 -1.38 -0.73
C ILE A 195 3.79 -0.72 0.19
N MET A 196 4.03 -0.79 1.50
CA MET A 196 3.11 -0.26 2.50
C MET A 196 3.76 0.85 3.32
N ALA A 197 3.20 2.06 3.26
CA ALA A 197 3.52 3.10 4.23
C ALA A 197 2.73 2.81 5.52
N THR A 198 3.41 2.76 6.64
CA THR A 198 2.80 2.47 7.95
C THR A 198 3.50 3.21 9.07
N HIS A 199 2.74 3.53 10.12
CA HIS A 199 3.26 3.97 11.42
C HIS A 199 3.28 2.82 12.44
N ASP A 200 2.63 1.68 12.16
CA ASP A 200 2.65 0.49 13.02
C ASP A 200 3.93 -0.32 12.79
N LEU A 201 4.96 -0.03 13.58
CA LEU A 201 6.26 -0.71 13.46
C LEU A 201 6.22 -2.17 13.91
N ARG A 202 5.24 -2.58 14.74
CA ARG A 202 5.10 -3.99 15.16
C ARG A 202 4.74 -4.88 13.99
N SER A 203 3.99 -4.37 13.04
CA SER A 203 3.67 -5.09 11.82
C SER A 203 4.86 -5.23 10.88
N THR A 204 5.90 -4.39 11.02
CA THR A 204 7.05 -4.37 10.09
C THR A 204 7.90 -5.63 10.14
N ALA A 205 7.89 -6.38 11.26
CA ALA A 205 8.57 -7.68 11.35
C ALA A 205 8.03 -8.72 10.35
N LYS A 206 6.85 -8.49 9.76
CA LYS A 206 6.24 -9.35 8.73
C LYS A 206 6.70 -9.00 7.30
N PHE A 207 7.48 -7.94 7.14
CA PHE A 207 7.99 -7.48 5.86
C PHE A 207 9.41 -7.98 5.63
N GLU A 208 9.74 -8.29 4.38
CA GLU A 208 11.07 -8.75 3.97
C GLU A 208 12.09 -7.62 4.04
N GLN A 209 11.61 -6.39 3.86
CA GLN A 209 12.43 -5.19 3.84
C GLN A 209 11.66 -4.01 4.44
N ILE A 210 12.37 -3.18 5.17
CA ILE A 210 11.86 -1.91 5.70
C ILE A 210 12.73 -0.79 5.12
N ILE A 211 12.09 0.27 4.65
CA ILE A 211 12.73 1.49 4.18
C ILE A 211 12.36 2.59 5.16
N VAL A 212 13.37 3.23 5.76
CA VAL A 212 13.19 4.34 6.69
C VAL A 212 13.44 5.65 5.94
N ILE A 213 12.41 6.51 5.87
CA ILE A 213 12.50 7.81 5.19
C ILE A 213 12.45 8.94 6.24
N GLU A 214 13.40 9.85 6.15
CA GLU A 214 13.43 11.09 6.90
C GLU A 214 13.67 12.27 5.96
N LYS A 215 12.81 13.29 6.02
CA LYS A 215 12.95 14.52 5.20
C LYS A 215 13.21 14.26 3.72
N GLY A 216 12.52 13.25 3.17
CA GLY A 216 12.63 12.89 1.75
C GLY A 216 13.84 12.03 1.37
N VAL A 217 14.65 11.60 2.32
CA VAL A 217 15.86 10.80 2.11
C VAL A 217 15.70 9.43 2.75
N VAL A 218 16.24 8.37 2.14
CA VAL A 218 16.37 7.05 2.78
C VAL A 218 17.54 7.09 3.78
N VAL A 219 17.22 6.93 5.07
CA VAL A 219 18.20 6.91 6.17
C VAL A 219 18.50 5.51 6.70
N GLY A 220 17.70 4.53 6.29
CA GLY A 220 17.91 3.11 6.64
C GLY A 220 17.13 2.19 5.71
N GLN A 221 17.70 1.02 5.43
CA GLN A 221 17.07 -0.02 4.62
C GLN A 221 17.59 -1.38 5.09
N GLY A 222 16.67 -2.30 5.40
CA GLY A 222 17.02 -3.64 5.89
C GLY A 222 15.83 -4.33 6.55
N THR A 223 16.09 -5.39 7.28
CA THR A 223 15.12 -6.09 8.12
C THR A 223 14.90 -5.35 9.45
N HIS A 224 13.86 -5.73 10.19
CA HIS A 224 13.60 -5.20 11.53
C HIS A 224 14.83 -5.29 12.45
N ASP A 225 15.42 -6.47 12.54
CA ASP A 225 16.58 -6.74 13.43
C ASP A 225 17.85 -5.99 13.01
N GLU A 226 18.05 -5.79 11.71
CA GLU A 226 19.17 -4.99 11.20
C GLU A 226 18.98 -3.51 11.53
N LEU A 227 17.80 -2.97 11.30
CA LEU A 227 17.51 -1.56 11.53
C LEU A 227 17.51 -1.20 13.02
N LEU A 228 17.12 -2.11 13.89
CA LEU A 228 17.28 -1.94 15.34
C LEU A 228 18.75 -1.82 15.78
N LYS A 229 19.70 -2.28 14.97
CA LYS A 229 21.14 -2.19 15.26
C LYS A 229 21.82 -1.02 14.53
N THR A 230 21.33 -0.64 13.36
CA THR A 230 22.05 0.21 12.42
C THR A 230 21.38 1.57 12.15
N CYS A 231 20.08 1.74 12.43
CA CYS A 231 19.34 2.95 12.10
C CYS A 231 18.83 3.66 13.37
N PRO A 232 19.48 4.75 13.83
CA PRO A 232 19.07 5.48 15.03
C PRO A 232 17.60 5.95 14.98
N LEU A 233 17.15 6.51 13.85
CA LEU A 233 15.77 6.93 13.71
C LEU A 233 14.77 5.77 13.87
N TYR A 234 15.09 4.59 13.33
CA TYR A 234 14.22 3.42 13.49
C TYR A 234 14.14 2.96 14.95
N GLN A 235 15.27 3.01 15.68
CA GLN A 235 15.32 2.71 17.12
C GLN A 235 14.45 3.69 17.92
N GLU A 236 14.53 4.99 17.60
CA GLU A 236 13.70 6.01 18.26
C GLU A 236 12.21 5.79 18.02
N LEU A 237 11.82 5.57 16.77
CA LEU A 237 10.42 5.30 16.38
C LEU A 237 9.90 4.04 17.09
N TRP A 238 10.70 2.97 17.13
CA TRP A 238 10.36 1.73 17.82
C TRP A 238 10.17 1.93 19.33
N ALA A 239 11.09 2.66 19.98
CA ALA A 239 10.99 2.96 21.40
C ALA A 239 9.77 3.83 21.73
N MET A 240 9.38 4.76 20.87
CA MET A 240 8.17 5.56 21.03
C MET A 240 6.92 4.69 20.96
N GLU A 241 6.84 3.77 20.00
CA GLU A 241 5.70 2.88 19.86
C GLU A 241 5.53 1.92 21.04
N GLN A 242 6.64 1.37 21.56
CA GLN A 242 6.60 0.53 22.76
C GLN A 242 6.04 1.29 23.98
N LYS A 243 6.43 2.54 24.17
CA LYS A 243 5.92 3.38 25.27
C LYS A 243 4.42 3.65 25.16
N LEU A 244 3.90 3.83 23.94
CA LEU A 244 2.47 4.09 23.70
C LEU A 244 1.60 2.86 23.95
N THR A 245 2.17 1.66 23.89
CA THR A 245 1.44 0.40 24.01
C THR A 245 1.59 -0.28 25.38
N GLY A 246 2.38 0.32 26.29
CA GLY A 246 2.47 -0.13 27.70
C GLY A 246 3.18 -1.47 27.89
N THR A 247 4.05 -1.86 26.99
CA THR A 247 4.94 -3.04 27.10
C THR A 247 6.39 -2.64 27.22
#